data_8120d2cfc03e00430c178e9fc8e6d156
#
_entry.id   8120d2cfc03e00430c178e9fc8e6d156
#
_cell.length_a   1.000
_cell.length_b   1.000
_cell.length_c   1.000
_cell.angle_alpha   90.00
_cell.angle_beta   90.00
_cell.angle_gamma   90.00
#
_symmetry.space_group_name_H-M   'P 1'
#
loop_
_entity.id
_entity.type
_entity.pdbx_description
1 polymer ?
#
loop_
_entity_poly.entity_id
_entity_poly.type
_entity_poly.pdbx_seq_one_letter_code
_entity_poly.pdbx_strand_id
1 'polypeptide(L)'
;MDIIKLLRDDNEYYTGVGRNYLSNSDIGKLLYNPLEFRKVQEDNKNFMLGRYFHQYILEPEKAKRTLHLDVKVRRGKAYDEFKAEHDVTDVLLTHEKTQMETLADRLMTIKDFRDLIFESGVEYEVPAVGKLF
;
A
#
# COMPACT_ATOMS: atom_id res chain seq x y z
N MET A 1 -15.32 -20.88 4.85
CA MET A 1 -14.91 -19.51 4.41
C MET A 1 -13.55 -19.60 3.74
N ASP A 2 -13.43 -19.07 2.53
CA ASP A 2 -12.15 -19.07 1.83
C ASP A 2 -11.26 -17.94 2.37
N ILE A 3 -10.21 -18.32 3.10
CA ILE A 3 -9.28 -17.38 3.74
C ILE A 3 -8.56 -16.49 2.72
N ILE A 4 -8.22 -17.02 1.55
CA ILE A 4 -7.56 -16.24 0.48
C ILE A 4 -8.47 -15.13 -0.03
N LYS A 5 -9.75 -15.44 -0.17
CA LYS A 5 -10.74 -14.47 -0.61
C LYS A 5 -10.94 -13.35 0.43
N LEU A 6 -10.93 -13.71 1.70
CA LEU A 6 -11.05 -12.76 2.81
C LEU A 6 -9.81 -11.84 2.88
N LEU A 7 -8.62 -12.39 2.73
CA LEU A 7 -7.36 -11.65 2.76
C LEU A 7 -7.13 -10.71 1.56
N ARG A 8 -8.00 -10.72 0.55
CA ARG A 8 -7.98 -9.72 -0.53
C ARG A 8 -8.48 -8.33 -0.08
N ASP A 9 -9.19 -8.27 1.03
CA ASP A 9 -9.55 -7.02 1.69
C ASP A 9 -8.37 -6.52 2.52
N ASP A 10 -7.94 -5.28 2.30
CA ASP A 10 -6.76 -4.70 2.95
C ASP A 10 -6.94 -4.60 4.48
N ASN A 11 -8.15 -4.31 4.97
CA ASN A 11 -8.41 -4.27 6.41
C ASN A 11 -8.29 -5.66 7.03
N GLU A 12 -8.85 -6.66 6.37
CA GLU A 12 -8.73 -8.05 6.83
C GLU A 12 -7.29 -8.55 6.77
N TYR A 13 -6.53 -8.14 5.74
CA TYR A 13 -5.12 -8.51 5.59
C TYR A 13 -4.25 -7.89 6.69
N TYR A 14 -4.34 -6.58 6.93
CA TYR A 14 -3.44 -5.87 7.84
C TYR A 14 -3.91 -5.84 9.29
N THR A 15 -5.20 -5.77 9.55
CA THR A 15 -5.76 -5.55 10.89
C THR A 15 -6.74 -6.62 11.36
N GLY A 16 -7.32 -7.36 10.44
CA GLY A 16 -8.30 -8.41 10.72
C GLY A 16 -7.66 -9.80 10.84
N VAL A 17 -8.22 -10.74 10.12
CA VAL A 17 -7.83 -12.17 10.19
C VAL A 17 -6.39 -12.43 9.80
N GLY A 18 -5.78 -11.57 8.96
CA GLY A 18 -4.39 -11.64 8.56
C GLY A 18 -3.42 -11.60 9.73
N ARG A 19 -3.79 -10.95 10.82
CA ARG A 19 -2.98 -10.93 12.07
C ARG A 19 -2.84 -12.27 12.76
N ASN A 20 -3.64 -13.26 12.41
CA ASN A 20 -3.50 -14.62 12.91
C ASN A 20 -2.35 -15.38 12.23
N TYR A 21 -1.78 -14.81 11.20
CA TYR A 21 -0.67 -15.37 10.41
C TYR A 21 0.59 -14.53 10.58
N LEU A 22 1.75 -15.14 10.35
CA LEU A 22 3.03 -14.43 10.29
C LEU A 22 3.31 -13.99 8.87
N SER A 23 3.57 -12.71 8.67
CA SER A 23 4.08 -12.18 7.42
C SER A 23 5.60 -12.40 7.31
N ASN A 24 6.14 -12.24 6.11
CA ASN A 24 7.60 -12.28 5.91
C ASN A 24 8.33 -11.23 6.78
N SER A 25 7.77 -10.04 6.92
CA SER A 25 8.32 -9.00 7.81
C SER A 25 8.22 -9.37 9.29
N ASP A 26 7.18 -10.08 9.72
CA ASP A 26 7.06 -10.60 11.08
C ASP A 26 8.16 -11.62 11.38
N ILE A 27 8.40 -12.53 10.45
CA ILE A 27 9.47 -13.52 10.56
C ILE A 27 10.84 -12.82 10.64
N GLY A 28 11.09 -11.84 9.79
CA GLY A 28 12.31 -11.04 9.84
C GLY A 28 12.51 -10.34 11.19
N LYS A 29 11.47 -9.72 11.74
CA LYS A 29 11.52 -9.08 13.06
C LYS A 29 11.80 -10.10 14.16
N LEU A 30 11.13 -11.25 14.17
CA LEU A 30 11.38 -12.30 15.16
C LEU A 30 12.81 -12.83 15.13
N LEU A 31 13.43 -12.91 13.95
CA LEU A 31 14.80 -13.39 13.79
C LEU A 31 15.86 -12.36 14.17
N TYR A 32 15.66 -11.08 13.83
CA TYR A 32 16.70 -10.05 13.93
C TYR A 32 16.45 -9.01 15.00
N ASN A 33 15.19 -8.71 15.32
CA ASN A 33 14.81 -7.73 16.36
C ASN A 33 13.44 -8.04 16.96
N PRO A 34 13.34 -9.07 17.80
CA PRO A 34 12.04 -9.55 18.33
C PRO A 34 11.29 -8.50 19.16
N LEU A 35 11.98 -7.49 19.69
CA LEU A 35 11.33 -6.40 20.42
C LEU A 35 10.48 -5.50 19.52
N GLU A 36 10.71 -5.53 18.21
CA GLU A 36 9.91 -4.80 17.21
C GLU A 36 8.74 -5.64 16.65
N PHE A 37 8.59 -6.88 17.09
CA PHE A 37 7.52 -7.75 16.63
C PHE A 37 6.15 -7.16 16.98
N ARG A 38 5.32 -6.96 15.95
CA ARG A 38 3.97 -6.40 16.05
C ARG A 38 3.84 -5.05 16.77
N LYS A 39 4.93 -4.31 16.94
CA LYS A 39 4.79 -2.89 17.27
C LYS A 39 4.00 -2.19 16.17
N VAL A 40 3.10 -1.31 16.58
CA VAL A 40 2.39 -0.45 15.65
C VAL A 40 3.42 0.41 14.92
N GLN A 41 3.56 0.17 13.63
CA GLN A 41 4.40 0.99 12.78
C GLN A 41 3.53 2.14 12.27
N GLU A 42 3.89 3.36 12.60
CA GLU A 42 3.24 4.52 12.03
C GLU A 42 3.43 4.51 10.51
N ASP A 43 2.35 4.76 9.78
CA ASP A 43 2.43 4.93 8.34
C ASP A 43 3.30 6.17 8.06
N ASN A 44 4.20 6.07 7.13
CA ASN A 44 5.08 7.18 6.78
C ASN A 44 4.94 7.53 5.31
N LYS A 45 5.47 8.69 4.94
CA LYS A 45 5.43 9.20 3.58
C LYS A 45 5.85 8.15 2.54
N ASN A 46 6.92 7.42 2.79
CA ASN A 46 7.47 6.47 1.82
C ASN A 46 6.55 5.27 1.59
N PHE A 47 5.91 4.76 2.65
CA PHE A 47 4.92 3.70 2.53
C PHE A 47 3.70 4.16 1.76
N MET A 48 3.23 5.36 2.02
CA MET A 48 2.08 5.93 1.34
C MET A 48 2.36 6.16 -0.16
N LEU A 49 3.52 6.69 -0.51
CA LEU A 49 3.96 6.84 -1.89
C LEU A 49 4.09 5.50 -2.61
N GLY A 50 4.74 4.52 -1.97
CA GLY A 50 4.89 3.17 -2.51
C GLY A 50 3.56 2.48 -2.74
N ARG A 51 2.65 2.55 -1.78
CA ARG A 51 1.28 2.01 -1.89
C ARG A 51 0.54 2.64 -3.08
N TYR A 52 0.57 3.96 -3.20
CA TYR A 52 -0.07 4.66 -4.32
C TYR A 52 0.53 4.25 -5.66
N PHE A 53 1.86 4.18 -5.76
CA PHE A 53 2.56 3.74 -6.98
C PHE A 53 2.12 2.33 -7.41
N HIS A 54 2.07 1.37 -6.49
CA HIS A 54 1.57 0.03 -6.75
C HIS A 54 0.12 0.02 -7.20
N GLN A 55 -0.75 0.73 -6.50
CA GLN A 55 -2.17 0.81 -6.84
C GLN A 55 -2.40 1.45 -8.20
N TYR A 56 -1.66 2.49 -8.54
CA TYR A 56 -1.79 3.15 -9.83
C TYR A 56 -1.50 2.21 -11.02
N ILE A 57 -0.52 1.32 -10.86
CA ILE A 57 -0.16 0.34 -11.90
C ILE A 57 -1.09 -0.88 -11.88
N LEU A 58 -1.29 -1.47 -10.70
CA LEU A 58 -1.87 -2.81 -10.55
C LEU A 58 -3.36 -2.79 -10.20
N GLU A 59 -3.80 -1.77 -9.50
CA GLU A 59 -5.17 -1.65 -8.99
C GLU A 59 -5.73 -0.23 -9.21
N PRO A 60 -5.87 0.23 -10.47
CA PRO A 60 -6.19 1.63 -10.79
C PRO A 60 -7.50 2.11 -10.17
N GLU A 61 -8.47 1.23 -9.92
CA GLU A 61 -9.72 1.59 -9.25
C GLU A 61 -9.51 1.96 -7.77
N LYS A 62 -8.53 1.36 -7.10
CA LYS A 62 -8.12 1.79 -5.75
C LYS A 62 -7.39 3.13 -5.81
N ALA A 63 -6.49 3.32 -6.76
CA ALA A 63 -5.74 4.57 -6.93
C ALA A 63 -6.68 5.78 -7.15
N LYS A 64 -7.75 5.62 -7.93
CA LYS A 64 -8.75 6.68 -8.15
C LYS A 64 -9.46 7.15 -6.89
N ARG A 65 -9.56 6.29 -5.87
CA ARG A 65 -10.21 6.61 -4.59
C ARG A 65 -9.25 7.19 -3.55
N THR A 66 -7.96 7.24 -3.84
CA THR A 66 -6.95 7.74 -2.90
C THR A 66 -7.15 9.22 -2.65
N LEU A 67 -7.32 9.58 -1.37
CA LEU A 67 -7.41 10.97 -0.95
C LEU A 67 -6.08 11.68 -1.18
N HIS A 68 -6.15 12.89 -1.69
CA HIS A 68 -5.00 13.76 -1.84
C HIS A 68 -5.38 15.23 -1.61
N LEU A 69 -4.41 16.03 -1.23
CA LEU A 69 -4.60 17.44 -0.92
C LEU A 69 -3.59 18.31 -1.67
N ASP A 70 -4.08 19.38 -2.28
CA ASP A 70 -3.24 20.32 -3.03
C ASP A 70 -2.64 21.39 -2.10
N VAL A 71 -1.64 20.97 -1.34
CA VAL A 71 -0.79 21.83 -0.52
C VAL A 71 0.67 21.47 -0.72
N LYS A 72 1.57 22.42 -0.44
CA LYS A 72 3.01 22.21 -0.67
C LYS A 72 3.68 21.34 0.39
N VAL A 73 3.17 21.37 1.62
CA VAL A 73 3.78 20.72 2.78
C VAL A 73 2.73 20.09 3.68
N ARG A 74 3.15 19.04 4.41
CA ARG A 74 2.31 18.30 5.39
C ARG A 74 2.19 19.03 6.72
N ARG A 75 1.84 20.30 6.71
CA ARG A 75 1.64 21.11 7.91
C ARG A 75 0.75 22.31 7.64
N GLY A 76 0.20 22.85 8.70
CA GLY A 76 -0.64 24.05 8.66
C GLY A 76 -2.13 23.72 8.67
N LYS A 77 -2.93 24.79 8.86
CA LYS A 77 -4.36 24.69 9.13
C LYS A 77 -5.12 23.86 8.09
N ALA A 78 -4.90 24.12 6.80
CA ALA A 78 -5.58 23.39 5.72
C ALA A 78 -5.30 21.89 5.73
N TYR A 79 -4.06 21.50 6.03
CA TYR A 79 -3.65 20.10 6.14
C TYR A 79 -4.29 19.42 7.36
N ASP A 80 -4.28 20.10 8.51
CA ASP A 80 -4.83 19.55 9.76
C ASP A 80 -6.36 19.45 9.71
N GLU A 81 -7.04 20.44 9.13
CA GLU A 81 -8.49 20.41 8.91
C GLU A 81 -8.89 19.27 7.97
N PHE A 82 -8.18 19.09 6.87
CA PHE A 82 -8.46 18.00 5.92
C PHE A 82 -8.30 16.61 6.57
N LYS A 83 -7.25 16.41 7.39
CA LYS A 83 -7.07 15.15 8.13
C LYS A 83 -8.20 14.89 9.11
N ALA A 84 -8.63 15.93 9.84
CA ALA A 84 -9.73 15.80 10.80
C ALA A 84 -11.07 15.51 10.10
N GLU A 85 -11.34 16.16 8.97
CA GLU A 85 -12.57 15.94 8.19
C GLU A 85 -12.68 14.52 7.65
N HIS A 86 -11.56 13.94 7.23
CA HIS A 86 -11.52 12.59 6.64
C HIS A 86 -11.11 11.49 7.62
N ASP A 87 -10.89 11.82 8.89
CA ASP A 87 -10.45 10.89 9.94
C ASP A 87 -9.21 10.08 9.52
N VAL A 88 -8.20 10.77 9.03
CA VAL A 88 -6.94 10.15 8.57
C VAL A 88 -5.74 10.77 9.30
N THR A 89 -4.68 9.98 9.45
CA THR A 89 -3.44 10.41 10.14
C THR A 89 -2.47 11.11 9.21
N ASP A 90 -2.49 10.77 7.93
CA ASP A 90 -1.66 11.39 6.90
C ASP A 90 -2.40 11.41 5.55
N VAL A 91 -1.97 12.26 4.63
CA VAL A 91 -2.60 12.47 3.32
C VAL A 91 -1.54 12.61 2.25
N LEU A 92 -1.79 11.98 1.11
CA LEU A 92 -0.97 12.14 -0.09
C LEU A 92 -1.12 13.58 -0.62
N LEU A 93 -0.02 14.23 -0.91
CA LEU A 93 -0.06 15.55 -1.52
C LEU A 93 -0.21 15.44 -3.05
N THR A 94 -0.94 16.38 -3.66
CA THR A 94 -1.22 16.32 -5.10
C THR A 94 0.06 16.26 -5.96
N HIS A 95 1.10 17.01 -5.59
CA HIS A 95 2.36 16.96 -6.33
C HIS A 95 3.10 15.62 -6.18
N GLU A 96 2.99 14.96 -5.03
CA GLU A 96 3.54 13.62 -4.80
C GLU A 96 2.78 12.56 -5.59
N LYS A 97 1.46 12.65 -5.62
CA LYS A 97 0.60 11.83 -6.46
C LYS A 97 1.04 11.91 -7.93
N THR A 98 1.15 13.13 -8.46
CA THR A 98 1.60 13.38 -9.84
C THR A 98 3.01 12.83 -10.10
N GLN A 99 3.91 12.95 -9.13
CA GLN A 99 5.26 12.40 -9.23
C GLN A 99 5.25 10.88 -9.36
N MET A 100 4.42 10.19 -8.55
CA MET A 100 4.29 8.72 -8.61
C MET A 100 3.65 8.26 -9.92
N GLU A 101 2.64 8.98 -10.41
CA GLU A 101 2.02 8.71 -11.71
C GLU A 101 3.02 8.86 -12.87
N THR A 102 3.79 9.93 -12.87
CA THR A 102 4.85 10.17 -13.86
C THR A 102 5.90 9.06 -13.85
N LEU A 103 6.31 8.62 -12.66
CA LEU A 103 7.26 7.52 -12.51
C LEU A 103 6.70 6.20 -13.04
N ALA A 104 5.45 5.89 -12.70
CA ALA A 104 4.77 4.71 -13.18
C ALA A 104 4.59 4.71 -14.70
N ASP A 105 4.19 5.84 -15.27
CA ASP A 105 4.01 5.97 -16.71
C ASP A 105 5.35 5.78 -17.46
N ARG A 106 6.44 6.30 -16.92
CA ARG A 106 7.79 6.06 -17.46
C ARG A 106 8.18 4.58 -17.41
N LEU A 107 7.88 3.91 -16.30
CA LEU A 107 8.14 2.48 -16.16
C LEU A 107 7.37 1.68 -17.20
N MET A 108 6.11 2.05 -17.46
CA MET A 108 5.26 1.40 -18.45
C MET A 108 5.67 1.65 -19.91
N THR A 109 6.60 2.58 -20.18
CA THR A 109 7.21 2.71 -21.53
C THR A 109 8.21 1.59 -21.84
N ILE A 110 8.71 0.90 -20.83
CA ILE A 110 9.61 -0.25 -21.00
C ILE A 110 8.76 -1.47 -21.40
N LYS A 111 8.93 -1.88 -22.68
CA LYS A 111 8.10 -2.91 -23.28
C LYS A 111 8.09 -4.21 -22.49
N ASP A 112 9.26 -4.72 -22.14
CA ASP A 112 9.38 -6.02 -21.46
C ASP A 112 8.72 -6.01 -20.08
N PHE A 113 8.83 -4.90 -19.35
CA PHE A 113 8.21 -4.74 -18.05
C PHE A 113 6.69 -4.64 -18.16
N ARG A 114 6.20 -3.84 -19.09
CA ARG A 114 4.77 -3.71 -19.37
C ARG A 114 4.15 -5.05 -19.80
N ASP A 115 4.83 -5.77 -20.67
CA ASP A 115 4.33 -7.04 -21.18
C ASP A 115 4.25 -8.10 -20.07
N LEU A 116 5.22 -8.14 -19.14
CA LEU A 116 5.18 -9.01 -17.95
C LEU A 116 4.02 -8.66 -17.01
N ILE A 117 3.77 -7.38 -16.77
CA ILE A 117 2.69 -6.94 -15.87
C ILE A 117 1.32 -7.22 -16.46
N PHE A 118 1.13 -7.00 -17.76
CA PHE A 118 -0.17 -7.10 -18.43
C PHE A 118 -0.33 -8.38 -19.28
N GLU A 119 0.49 -9.39 -19.01
CA GLU A 119 0.33 -10.70 -19.65
C GLU A 119 -1.03 -11.31 -19.33
N SER A 120 -1.60 -12.05 -20.29
CA SER A 120 -2.87 -12.74 -20.11
C SER A 120 -2.80 -13.75 -18.96
N GLY A 121 -3.77 -13.71 -18.06
CA GLY A 121 -3.86 -14.62 -16.91
C GLY A 121 -3.05 -14.18 -15.69
N VAL A 122 -2.40 -13.02 -15.72
CA VAL A 122 -1.74 -12.44 -14.54
C VAL A 122 -2.79 -11.97 -13.53
N GLU A 123 -2.58 -12.34 -12.28
CA GLU A 123 -3.32 -11.79 -11.13
C GLU A 123 -2.36 -10.96 -10.26
N TYR A 124 -2.87 -9.88 -9.68
CA TYR A 124 -2.09 -8.96 -8.86
C TYR A 124 -2.47 -9.07 -7.39
N GLU A 125 -1.47 -8.82 -6.52
CA GLU A 125 -1.67 -8.73 -5.07
C GLU A 125 -2.47 -9.93 -4.51
N VAL A 126 -2.13 -11.13 -4.97
CA VAL A 126 -2.82 -12.35 -4.55
C VAL A 126 -2.25 -12.80 -3.20
N PRO A 127 -3.05 -12.79 -2.13
CA PRO A 127 -2.60 -13.31 -0.84
C PRO A 127 -2.39 -14.81 -0.89
N ALA A 128 -1.40 -15.29 -0.16
CA ALA A 128 -1.13 -16.71 0.00
C ALA A 128 -0.89 -17.05 1.47
N VAL A 129 -1.35 -18.21 1.89
CA VAL A 129 -1.14 -18.75 3.23
C VAL A 129 -0.57 -20.17 3.12
N GLY A 130 0.48 -20.46 3.88
CA GLY A 130 1.11 -21.76 3.90
C GLY A 130 1.67 -22.12 5.27
N LYS A 131 2.07 -23.37 5.43
CA LYS A 131 2.82 -23.83 6.60
C LYS A 131 4.31 -23.74 6.31
N LEU A 132 5.07 -23.27 7.29
CA LEU A 132 6.54 -23.24 7.19
C LEU A 132 7.17 -24.60 7.54
N PHE A 133 6.47 -25.43 8.33
CA PHE A 133 6.94 -26.75 8.79
C PHE A 133 5.81 -27.74 8.84
#